data_455cf499ef5110f31de4b42b56fd21ee
#
_entry.id   455cf499ef5110f31de4b42b56fd21ee
#
_cell.length_a   1.000
_cell.length_b   1.000
_cell.length_c   1.000
_cell.angle_alpha   90.00
_cell.angle_beta   90.00
_cell.angle_gamma   90.00
#
_symmetry.space_group_name_H-M   'P 1'
#
loop_
_entity.id
_entity.type
_entity.pdbx_description
1 polymer ?
#
loop_
_entity_poly.entity_id
_entity_poly.type
_entity_poly.pdbx_seq_one_letter_code
_entity_poly.pdbx_strand_id
1 'polypeptide(L)'
;YKWRVMRSNGVPEEYITGDKPDRERFQKFAEALPMAIGNPMYHWTNLELHVFFGYDGVLNGDTAEEVWNLCNDKLQHDPKLTVRGLIEQSNVAFIGTTDDPIDDLYWHKKIKEDSTIKFTVAPSFRPDKAININKPGFAEYMAKLAAVVGKEKLACIDCVTDALTKRIEFFAEMGCRASDHGLDYVPYREATKDE
;
A
#
# COMPACT_ATOMS: atom_id res chain seq x y z
N TYR A 1 10.34 1.45 5.78
CA TYR A 1 11.75 1.13 5.47
C TYR A 1 12.66 2.31 5.80
N LYS A 2 12.37 3.53 5.38
CA LYS A 2 13.15 4.74 5.64
C LYS A 2 13.45 4.91 7.14
N TRP A 3 12.46 4.80 8.00
CA TRP A 3 12.61 4.89 9.45
C TRP A 3 13.59 3.84 10.03
N ARG A 4 13.60 2.61 9.47
CA ARG A 4 14.58 1.59 9.90
C ARG A 4 16.00 1.99 9.55
N VAL A 5 16.23 2.51 8.35
CA VAL A 5 17.57 3.01 7.96
C VAL A 5 18.02 4.14 8.89
N MET A 6 17.15 5.09 9.19
CA MET A 6 17.45 6.18 10.10
C MET A 6 17.79 5.66 11.51
N ARG A 7 16.98 4.76 12.07
CA ARG A 7 17.24 4.16 13.40
C ARG A 7 18.55 3.37 13.43
N SER A 8 18.82 2.57 12.40
CA SER A 8 20.07 1.79 12.30
C SER A 8 21.32 2.68 12.25
N ASN A 9 21.17 3.93 11.85
CA ASN A 9 22.24 4.93 11.81
C ASN A 9 22.21 5.90 13.00
N GLY A 10 21.46 5.56 14.06
CA GLY A 10 21.48 6.33 15.31
C GLY A 10 20.75 7.68 15.25
N VAL A 11 19.89 7.90 14.26
CA VAL A 11 19.08 9.12 14.19
C VAL A 11 18.09 9.14 15.35
N PRO A 12 18.03 10.24 16.15
CA PRO A 12 17.09 10.35 17.26
C PRO A 12 15.63 10.24 16.81
N GLU A 13 14.77 9.60 17.64
CA GLU A 13 13.38 9.30 17.30
C GLU A 13 12.54 10.55 17.01
N GLU A 14 12.89 11.70 17.59
CA GLU A 14 12.22 12.99 17.33
C GLU A 14 12.27 13.40 15.85
N TYR A 15 13.30 12.97 15.09
CA TYR A 15 13.43 13.20 13.65
C TYR A 15 12.80 12.06 12.80
N ILE A 16 12.30 11.00 13.41
CA ILE A 16 11.74 9.84 12.70
C ILE A 16 10.22 9.84 12.81
N THR A 17 9.67 9.72 14.02
CA THR A 17 8.24 9.69 14.30
C THR A 17 7.77 10.84 15.19
N GLY A 18 8.69 11.69 15.67
CA GLY A 18 8.37 12.85 16.49
C GLY A 18 7.98 14.09 15.67
N ASP A 19 7.95 15.23 16.35
CA ASP A 19 7.33 16.47 15.86
C ASP A 19 8.33 17.45 15.16
N LYS A 20 9.51 16.98 14.81
CA LYS A 20 10.46 17.84 14.09
C LYS A 20 9.94 18.21 12.70
N PRO A 21 10.23 19.43 12.21
CA PRO A 21 9.85 19.87 10.87
C PRO A 21 10.31 18.90 9.79
N ASP A 22 9.50 18.70 8.76
CA ASP A 22 9.80 17.76 7.68
C ASP A 22 11.14 18.04 6.99
N ARG A 23 11.52 19.32 6.87
CA ARG A 23 12.82 19.72 6.31
C ARG A 23 13.98 19.19 7.15
N GLU A 24 13.90 19.26 8.49
CA GLU A 24 14.92 18.73 9.38
C GLU A 24 14.95 17.20 9.36
N ARG A 25 13.77 16.56 9.30
CA ARG A 25 13.64 15.11 9.16
C ARG A 25 14.26 14.61 7.87
N PHE A 26 14.03 15.33 6.76
CA PHE A 26 14.65 15.04 5.47
C PHE A 26 16.17 15.19 5.52
N GLN A 27 16.69 16.24 6.18
CA GLN A 27 18.12 16.42 6.39
C GLN A 27 18.74 15.20 7.09
N LYS A 28 18.12 14.73 8.17
CA LYS A 28 18.60 13.56 8.92
C LYS A 28 18.53 12.26 8.11
N PHE A 29 17.53 12.11 7.27
CA PHE A 29 17.48 11.00 6.33
C PHE A 29 18.61 11.07 5.30
N ALA A 30 18.86 12.24 4.72
CA ALA A 30 19.92 12.47 3.76
C ALA A 30 21.32 12.23 4.36
N GLU A 31 21.56 12.63 5.61
CA GLU A 31 22.80 12.34 6.36
C GLU A 31 23.01 10.85 6.60
N ALA A 32 21.93 10.10 6.88
CA ALA A 32 21.99 8.66 7.14
C ALA A 32 22.12 7.82 5.86
N LEU A 33 21.66 8.32 4.72
CA LEU A 33 21.55 7.54 3.48
C LEU A 33 22.88 6.99 2.95
N PRO A 34 24.01 7.73 2.95
CA PRO A 34 25.31 7.20 2.51
C PRO A 34 25.78 5.98 3.32
N MET A 35 25.38 5.87 4.57
CA MET A 35 25.71 4.71 5.42
C MET A 35 24.92 3.46 5.04
N ALA A 36 23.93 3.59 4.18
CA ALA A 36 23.08 2.51 3.69
C ALA A 36 23.55 1.96 2.32
N ILE A 37 24.77 2.23 1.89
CA ILE A 37 25.36 1.63 0.67
C ILE A 37 25.24 0.10 0.73
N GLY A 38 24.71 -0.52 -0.34
CA GLY A 38 24.39 -1.93 -0.38
C GLY A 38 22.97 -2.29 0.08
N ASN A 39 22.24 -1.35 0.70
CA ASN A 39 20.83 -1.49 1.00
C ASN A 39 19.98 -0.96 -0.18
N PRO A 40 18.87 -1.63 -0.54
CA PRO A 40 17.97 -1.15 -1.59
C PRO A 40 17.50 0.31 -1.42
N MET A 41 17.36 0.81 -0.19
CA MET A 41 16.95 2.21 0.06
C MET A 41 17.92 3.23 -0.52
N TYR A 42 19.24 2.97 -0.43
CA TYR A 42 20.24 3.84 -1.04
C TYR A 42 20.05 3.91 -2.57
N HIS A 43 19.94 2.74 -3.19
CA HIS A 43 19.78 2.63 -4.63
C HIS A 43 18.45 3.24 -5.11
N TRP A 44 17.33 2.88 -4.47
CA TRP A 44 16.01 3.36 -4.87
C TRP A 44 15.86 4.86 -4.71
N THR A 45 16.33 5.44 -3.61
CA THR A 45 16.25 6.89 -3.41
C THR A 45 16.98 7.66 -4.51
N ASN A 46 18.21 7.27 -4.84
CA ASN A 46 18.96 7.95 -5.89
C ASN A 46 18.38 7.68 -7.30
N LEU A 47 17.84 6.47 -7.54
CA LEU A 47 17.16 6.13 -8.78
C LEU A 47 15.88 6.97 -8.97
N GLU A 48 15.07 7.11 -7.93
CA GLU A 48 13.86 7.95 -7.95
C GLU A 48 14.21 9.41 -8.24
N LEU A 49 15.24 9.94 -7.60
CA LEU A 49 15.74 11.30 -7.83
C LEU A 49 16.20 11.51 -9.28
N HIS A 50 16.92 10.55 -9.83
CA HIS A 50 17.36 10.59 -11.22
C HIS A 50 16.17 10.51 -12.20
N VAL A 51 15.34 9.48 -12.08
CA VAL A 51 14.30 9.17 -13.06
C VAL A 51 13.16 10.20 -13.07
N PHE A 52 12.68 10.60 -11.88
CA PHE A 52 11.50 11.47 -11.78
C PHE A 52 11.85 12.95 -11.59
N PHE A 53 12.97 13.24 -10.94
CA PHE A 53 13.37 14.61 -10.62
C PHE A 53 14.54 15.11 -11.47
N GLY A 54 15.14 14.24 -12.30
CA GLY A 54 16.28 14.62 -13.15
C GLY A 54 17.50 15.08 -12.37
N TYR A 55 17.71 14.53 -11.17
CA TYR A 55 18.86 14.83 -10.33
C TYR A 55 19.93 13.78 -10.52
N ASP A 56 21.05 14.16 -11.12
CA ASP A 56 22.16 13.25 -11.45
C ASP A 56 23.18 13.10 -10.30
N GLY A 57 23.01 13.86 -9.23
CA GLY A 57 23.84 13.76 -8.03
C GLY A 57 23.44 12.61 -7.11
N VAL A 58 24.08 12.58 -5.95
CA VAL A 58 23.79 11.61 -4.89
C VAL A 58 23.25 12.37 -3.67
N LEU A 59 22.16 11.87 -3.09
CA LEU A 59 21.60 12.45 -1.87
C LEU A 59 22.48 12.11 -0.66
N ASN A 60 22.94 13.17 0.01
CA ASN A 60 23.67 13.12 1.28
C ASN A 60 23.38 14.39 2.09
N GLY A 61 24.04 14.54 3.24
CA GLY A 61 23.85 15.71 4.12
C GLY A 61 24.15 17.05 3.45
N ASP A 62 25.14 17.10 2.55
CA ASP A 62 25.58 18.33 1.89
C ASP A 62 24.66 18.73 0.74
N THR A 63 24.06 17.75 0.07
CA THR A 63 23.15 17.96 -1.06
C THR A 63 21.66 18.05 -0.66
N ALA A 64 21.35 17.84 0.60
CA ALA A 64 19.97 17.77 1.10
C ALA A 64 19.15 19.03 0.81
N GLU A 65 19.74 20.23 0.94
CA GLU A 65 19.04 21.49 0.66
C GLU A 65 18.66 21.63 -0.80
N GLU A 66 19.60 21.37 -1.69
CA GLU A 66 19.40 21.41 -3.14
C GLU A 66 18.30 20.44 -3.56
N VAL A 67 18.39 19.19 -3.10
CA VAL A 67 17.42 18.14 -3.45
C VAL A 67 16.03 18.44 -2.88
N TRP A 68 15.95 18.94 -1.65
CA TRP A 68 14.69 19.37 -1.05
C TRP A 68 13.98 20.42 -1.90
N ASN A 69 14.70 21.47 -2.28
CA ASN A 69 14.15 22.57 -3.08
C ASN A 69 13.74 22.11 -4.47
N LEU A 70 14.59 21.33 -5.15
CA LEU A 70 14.29 20.73 -6.46
C LEU A 70 13.03 19.87 -6.44
N CYS A 71 12.94 18.96 -5.46
CA CYS A 71 11.80 18.04 -5.39
C CYS A 71 10.50 18.79 -5.07
N ASN A 72 10.51 19.74 -4.15
CA ASN A 72 9.32 20.53 -3.81
C ASN A 72 8.87 21.41 -4.98
N ASP A 73 9.78 22.07 -5.67
CA ASP A 73 9.43 22.86 -6.85
C ASP A 73 8.76 22.00 -7.92
N LYS A 74 9.35 20.87 -8.25
CA LYS A 74 8.80 19.95 -9.25
C LYS A 74 7.46 19.35 -8.83
N LEU A 75 7.31 18.92 -7.58
CA LEU A 75 6.05 18.37 -7.06
C LEU A 75 4.90 19.38 -7.09
N GLN A 76 5.20 20.66 -6.96
CA GLN A 76 4.20 21.72 -6.99
C GLN A 76 3.85 22.20 -8.40
N HIS A 77 4.79 22.16 -9.34
CA HIS A 77 4.62 22.81 -10.63
C HIS A 77 4.68 21.88 -11.85
N ASP A 78 5.24 20.68 -11.73
CA ASP A 78 5.30 19.73 -12.85
C ASP A 78 4.05 18.84 -12.89
N PRO A 79 3.14 19.00 -13.89
CA PRO A 79 1.94 18.17 -14.00
C PRO A 79 2.22 16.69 -14.22
N LYS A 80 3.44 16.33 -14.62
CA LYS A 80 3.86 14.93 -14.77
C LYS A 80 4.16 14.26 -13.45
N LEU A 81 4.34 15.01 -12.35
CA LEU A 81 4.59 14.46 -11.01
C LEU A 81 3.32 14.31 -10.17
N THR A 82 2.15 14.33 -10.77
CA THR A 82 0.93 13.81 -10.14
C THR A 82 0.99 12.29 -10.01
N VAL A 83 0.17 11.70 -9.13
CA VAL A 83 0.09 10.23 -8.98
C VAL A 83 -0.12 9.54 -10.34
N ARG A 84 -1.07 10.03 -11.12
CA ARG A 84 -1.34 9.52 -12.48
C ARG A 84 -0.14 9.68 -13.40
N GLY A 85 0.46 10.86 -13.39
CA GLY A 85 1.64 11.16 -14.23
C GLY A 85 2.84 10.29 -13.92
N LEU A 86 3.09 9.97 -12.65
CA LEU A 86 4.15 9.05 -12.23
C LEU A 86 3.90 7.61 -12.71
N ILE A 87 2.65 7.14 -12.64
CA ILE A 87 2.23 5.82 -13.15
C ILE A 87 2.44 5.75 -14.67
N GLU A 88 2.02 6.79 -15.39
CA GLU A 88 2.17 6.85 -16.85
C GLU A 88 3.64 6.94 -17.29
N GLN A 89 4.47 7.74 -16.61
CA GLN A 89 5.92 7.81 -16.88
C GLN A 89 6.61 6.47 -16.64
N SER A 90 6.13 5.70 -15.66
CA SER A 90 6.66 4.37 -15.35
C SER A 90 6.16 3.29 -16.34
N ASN A 91 5.38 3.66 -17.34
CA ASN A 91 4.80 2.76 -18.35
C ASN A 91 4.05 1.57 -17.74
N VAL A 92 3.32 1.82 -16.67
CA VAL A 92 2.54 0.79 -15.95
C VAL A 92 1.31 0.45 -16.78
N ALA A 93 1.14 -0.82 -17.11
CA ALA A 93 -0.02 -1.33 -17.82
C ALA A 93 -1.16 -1.76 -16.90
N PHE A 94 -0.82 -2.28 -15.71
CA PHE A 94 -1.77 -2.83 -14.77
C PHE A 94 -1.37 -2.59 -13.32
N ILE A 95 -2.35 -2.24 -12.49
CA ILE A 95 -2.20 -2.09 -11.03
C ILE A 95 -3.21 -3.01 -10.35
N GLY A 96 -2.72 -3.95 -9.53
CA GLY A 96 -3.53 -4.70 -8.59
C GLY A 96 -3.52 -4.00 -7.23
N THR A 97 -4.66 -3.62 -6.73
CA THR A 97 -4.80 -3.09 -5.36
C THR A 97 -5.02 -4.23 -4.37
N THR A 98 -5.03 -3.93 -3.08
CA THR A 98 -5.31 -4.91 -2.04
C THR A 98 -6.58 -4.50 -1.33
N ASP A 99 -7.63 -5.31 -1.49
CA ASP A 99 -8.98 -4.92 -1.09
C ASP A 99 -9.63 -5.99 -0.20
N ASP A 100 -10.38 -5.52 0.78
CA ASP A 100 -11.08 -6.38 1.72
C ASP A 100 -12.41 -6.88 1.11
N PRO A 101 -12.86 -8.12 1.38
CA PRO A 101 -14.14 -8.63 0.90
C PRO A 101 -15.36 -7.75 1.14
N ILE A 102 -15.35 -6.90 2.18
CA ILE A 102 -16.48 -5.99 2.48
C ILE A 102 -16.43 -4.67 1.71
N ASP A 103 -15.36 -4.38 0.97
CA ASP A 103 -15.21 -3.11 0.24
C ASP A 103 -16.22 -3.00 -0.89
N ASP A 104 -16.78 -1.81 -1.07
CA ASP A 104 -17.74 -1.50 -2.13
C ASP A 104 -17.11 -1.26 -3.50
N LEU A 105 -15.78 -1.17 -3.54
CA LEU A 105 -14.96 -0.90 -4.73
C LEU A 105 -15.38 0.37 -5.48
N TYR A 106 -15.89 1.36 -4.77
CA TYR A 106 -16.37 2.62 -5.34
C TYR A 106 -15.32 3.30 -6.22
N TRP A 107 -14.06 3.39 -5.74
CA TRP A 107 -13.00 4.03 -6.51
C TRP A 107 -12.58 3.25 -7.74
N HIS A 108 -12.65 1.91 -7.71
CA HIS A 108 -12.39 1.08 -8.88
C HIS A 108 -13.42 1.34 -9.98
N LYS A 109 -14.70 1.50 -9.61
CA LYS A 109 -15.76 1.89 -10.56
C LYS A 109 -15.47 3.25 -11.17
N LYS A 110 -15.11 4.25 -10.36
CA LYS A 110 -14.78 5.60 -10.83
C LYS A 110 -13.58 5.62 -11.76
N ILE A 111 -12.53 4.90 -11.44
CA ILE A 111 -11.34 4.76 -12.29
C ILE A 111 -11.69 4.10 -13.62
N LYS A 112 -12.51 3.06 -13.60
CA LYS A 112 -12.95 2.34 -14.81
C LYS A 112 -13.82 3.20 -15.73
N GLU A 113 -14.59 4.13 -15.16
CA GLU A 113 -15.42 5.10 -15.91
C GLU A 113 -14.60 6.25 -16.52
N ASP A 114 -13.39 6.51 -16.03
CA ASP A 114 -12.53 7.60 -16.51
C ASP A 114 -11.74 7.16 -17.75
N SER A 115 -12.22 7.54 -18.93
CA SER A 115 -11.59 7.22 -20.22
C SER A 115 -10.22 7.89 -20.44
N THR A 116 -9.81 8.82 -19.58
CA THR A 116 -8.49 9.46 -19.66
C THR A 116 -7.38 8.62 -19.01
N ILE A 117 -7.73 7.59 -18.21
CA ILE A 117 -6.77 6.65 -17.60
C ILE A 117 -6.38 5.59 -18.63
N LYS A 118 -5.07 5.41 -18.82
CA LYS A 118 -4.50 4.53 -19.87
C LYS A 118 -4.04 3.17 -19.34
N PHE A 119 -4.08 2.97 -18.05
CA PHE A 119 -3.70 1.73 -17.38
C PHE A 119 -4.90 1.09 -16.70
N THR A 120 -4.85 -0.21 -16.50
CA THR A 120 -5.92 -0.93 -15.79
C THR A 120 -5.66 -0.90 -14.29
N VAL A 121 -6.72 -0.60 -13.51
CA VAL A 121 -6.71 -0.79 -12.05
C VAL A 121 -7.78 -1.81 -11.70
N ALA A 122 -7.38 -2.89 -11.02
CA ALA A 122 -8.29 -3.94 -10.59
C ALA A 122 -8.04 -4.34 -9.13
N PRO A 123 -9.09 -4.73 -8.39
CA PRO A 123 -8.93 -5.19 -7.02
C PRO A 123 -8.26 -6.56 -6.96
N SER A 124 -7.52 -6.83 -5.86
CA SER A 124 -7.13 -8.16 -5.44
C SER A 124 -7.93 -8.54 -4.20
N PHE A 125 -8.43 -9.74 -4.16
CA PHE A 125 -9.27 -10.24 -3.06
C PHE A 125 -8.42 -10.70 -1.90
N ARG A 126 -8.46 -9.97 -0.75
CA ARG A 126 -7.70 -10.31 0.46
C ARG A 126 -8.62 -10.60 1.63
N PRO A 127 -8.98 -11.87 1.87
CA PRO A 127 -9.93 -12.26 2.92
C PRO A 127 -9.29 -12.47 4.30
N ASP A 128 -8.15 -11.88 4.60
CA ASP A 128 -7.38 -12.13 5.83
C ASP A 128 -8.19 -11.95 7.11
N LYS A 129 -9.09 -10.96 7.17
CA LYS A 129 -9.93 -10.73 8.35
C LYS A 129 -10.98 -11.82 8.56
N ALA A 130 -11.38 -12.52 7.49
CA ALA A 130 -12.28 -13.66 7.58
C ALA A 130 -11.56 -14.94 8.05
N ILE A 131 -10.24 -15.01 7.90
CA ILE A 131 -9.42 -16.16 8.29
C ILE A 131 -8.88 -16.01 9.73
N ASN A 132 -8.66 -14.78 10.16
CA ASN A 132 -8.02 -14.46 11.45
C ASN A 132 -8.99 -14.57 12.64
N ILE A 133 -9.54 -15.75 12.87
CA ILE A 133 -10.58 -16.03 13.88
C ILE A 133 -10.14 -15.71 15.33
N ASN A 134 -8.85 -15.75 15.60
CA ASN A 134 -8.26 -15.50 16.91
C ASN A 134 -7.83 -14.04 17.14
N LYS A 135 -8.02 -13.17 16.16
CA LYS A 135 -7.64 -11.75 16.29
C LYS A 135 -8.80 -10.91 16.84
N PRO A 136 -8.51 -9.87 17.61
CA PRO A 136 -9.52 -8.90 18.05
C PRO A 136 -10.30 -8.32 16.85
N GLY A 137 -11.61 -8.12 17.01
CA GLY A 137 -12.47 -7.54 15.98
C GLY A 137 -13.04 -8.58 14.98
N PHE A 138 -12.76 -9.88 15.14
CA PHE A 138 -13.29 -10.90 14.24
C PHE A 138 -14.83 -10.93 14.21
N ALA A 139 -15.49 -10.88 15.38
CA ALA A 139 -16.96 -10.90 15.46
C ALA A 139 -17.60 -9.69 14.77
N GLU A 140 -17.03 -8.50 14.97
CA GLU A 140 -17.47 -7.27 14.30
C GLU A 140 -17.26 -7.34 12.79
N TYR A 141 -16.18 -7.96 12.35
CA TYR A 141 -15.93 -8.17 10.93
C TYR A 141 -16.95 -9.13 10.32
N MET A 142 -17.28 -10.24 11.00
CA MET A 142 -18.32 -11.18 10.55
C MET A 142 -19.69 -10.52 10.42
N ALA A 143 -20.04 -9.61 11.34
CA ALA A 143 -21.28 -8.83 11.25
C ALA A 143 -21.28 -7.90 10.02
N LYS A 144 -20.17 -7.24 9.71
CA LYS A 144 -20.02 -6.41 8.50
C LYS A 144 -20.11 -7.25 7.22
N LEU A 145 -19.45 -8.40 7.19
CA LEU A 145 -19.52 -9.32 6.03
C LEU A 145 -20.95 -9.83 5.82
N ALA A 146 -21.68 -10.16 6.90
CA ALA A 146 -23.09 -10.54 6.82
C ALA A 146 -23.93 -9.42 6.19
N ALA A 147 -23.77 -8.19 6.67
CA ALA A 147 -24.51 -7.02 6.19
C ALA A 147 -24.27 -6.77 4.68
N VAL A 148 -23.03 -6.85 4.21
CA VAL A 148 -22.68 -6.62 2.80
C VAL A 148 -23.32 -7.66 1.85
N VAL A 149 -23.58 -8.88 2.32
CA VAL A 149 -24.26 -9.91 1.54
C VAL A 149 -25.76 -10.01 1.83
N GLY A 150 -26.31 -9.04 2.57
CA GLY A 150 -27.74 -8.96 2.86
C GLY A 150 -28.24 -10.02 3.86
N LYS A 151 -27.38 -10.45 4.79
CA LYS A 151 -27.72 -11.38 5.87
C LYS A 151 -27.63 -10.68 7.24
N GLU A 152 -28.45 -11.09 8.16
CA GLU A 152 -28.42 -10.60 9.54
C GLU A 152 -27.21 -11.18 10.30
N LYS A 153 -26.86 -12.45 10.06
CA LYS A 153 -25.80 -13.15 10.77
C LYS A 153 -25.20 -14.26 9.88
N LEU A 154 -23.92 -14.54 10.07
CA LEU A 154 -23.22 -15.73 9.56
C LEU A 154 -23.05 -16.74 10.70
N ALA A 155 -23.94 -17.68 10.81
CA ALA A 155 -24.05 -18.57 12.00
C ALA A 155 -23.23 -19.86 11.89
N CYS A 156 -22.65 -20.16 10.72
CA CYS A 156 -21.91 -21.39 10.44
C CYS A 156 -20.80 -21.14 9.40
N ILE A 157 -19.86 -22.09 9.31
CA ILE A 157 -18.74 -21.98 8.36
C ILE A 157 -19.25 -21.96 6.91
N ASP A 158 -20.25 -22.77 6.59
CA ASP A 158 -20.84 -22.77 5.24
C ASP A 158 -21.48 -21.43 4.91
N CYS A 159 -22.08 -20.73 5.91
CA CYS A 159 -22.61 -19.38 5.74
C CYS A 159 -21.52 -18.34 5.44
N VAL A 160 -20.34 -18.50 6.04
CA VAL A 160 -19.17 -17.63 5.79
C VAL A 160 -18.62 -17.89 4.40
N THR A 161 -18.49 -19.16 4.00
CA THR A 161 -18.02 -19.56 2.69
C THR A 161 -18.94 -19.04 1.57
N ASP A 162 -20.26 -19.17 1.74
CA ASP A 162 -21.25 -18.61 0.81
C ASP A 162 -21.13 -17.08 0.69
N ALA A 163 -20.93 -16.40 1.82
CA ALA A 163 -20.76 -14.95 1.82
C ALA A 163 -19.49 -14.54 1.07
N LEU A 164 -18.36 -15.21 1.33
CA LEU A 164 -17.10 -14.95 0.64
C LEU A 164 -17.22 -15.27 -0.87
N THR A 165 -17.90 -16.34 -1.24
CA THR A 165 -18.15 -16.70 -2.65
C THR A 165 -18.89 -15.57 -3.39
N LYS A 166 -19.97 -15.04 -2.80
CA LYS A 166 -20.68 -13.89 -3.37
C LYS A 166 -19.78 -12.65 -3.51
N ARG A 167 -18.87 -12.45 -2.56
CA ARG A 167 -17.93 -11.33 -2.64
C ARG A 167 -16.87 -11.56 -3.71
N ILE A 168 -16.38 -12.78 -3.90
CA ILE A 168 -15.48 -13.14 -5.00
C ILE A 168 -16.14 -12.88 -6.36
N GLU A 169 -17.41 -13.27 -6.52
CA GLU A 169 -18.18 -13.00 -7.74
C GLU A 169 -18.28 -11.50 -8.03
N PHE A 170 -18.62 -10.68 -7.02
CA PHE A 170 -18.65 -9.23 -7.14
C PHE A 170 -17.28 -8.63 -7.51
N PHE A 171 -16.21 -9.12 -6.89
CA PHE A 171 -14.85 -8.70 -7.22
C PHE A 171 -14.45 -9.10 -8.64
N ALA A 172 -14.85 -10.29 -9.08
CA ALA A 172 -14.61 -10.78 -10.45
C ALA A 172 -15.29 -9.90 -11.51
N GLU A 173 -16.53 -9.44 -11.26
CA GLU A 173 -17.23 -8.47 -12.11
C GLU A 173 -16.51 -7.13 -12.20
N MET A 174 -15.83 -6.74 -11.11
CA MET A 174 -15.00 -5.53 -11.05
C MET A 174 -13.63 -5.68 -11.71
N GLY A 175 -13.28 -6.87 -12.21
CA GLY A 175 -12.04 -7.14 -12.92
C GLY A 175 -10.97 -7.86 -12.08
N CYS A 176 -11.28 -8.24 -10.85
CA CYS A 176 -10.39 -9.04 -10.02
C CYS A 176 -10.02 -10.37 -10.69
N ARG A 177 -8.73 -10.73 -10.63
CA ARG A 177 -8.20 -11.99 -11.18
C ARG A 177 -7.19 -12.66 -10.25
N ALA A 178 -6.99 -12.09 -9.05
CA ALA A 178 -6.02 -12.56 -8.09
C ALA A 178 -6.56 -12.45 -6.66
N SER A 179 -6.10 -13.31 -5.78
CA SER A 179 -6.18 -13.11 -4.34
C SER A 179 -4.78 -13.13 -3.75
N ASP A 180 -4.61 -12.44 -2.64
CA ASP A 180 -3.37 -12.45 -1.87
C ASP A 180 -3.67 -12.51 -0.37
N HIS A 181 -2.64 -12.76 0.43
CA HIS A 181 -2.75 -12.90 1.87
C HIS A 181 -1.55 -12.26 2.59
N GLY A 182 -1.82 -11.61 3.72
CA GLY A 182 -0.81 -11.14 4.68
C GLY A 182 -0.68 -12.11 5.86
N LEU A 183 -0.18 -13.32 5.62
CA LEU A 183 -0.06 -14.35 6.65
C LEU A 183 1.18 -14.13 7.52
N ASP A 184 1.01 -14.10 8.84
CA ASP A 184 2.11 -14.10 9.80
C ASP A 184 2.78 -15.49 9.90
N TYR A 185 1.98 -16.53 9.69
CA TYR A 185 2.37 -17.96 9.64
C TYR A 185 1.29 -18.72 8.87
N VAL A 186 1.59 -19.95 8.45
CA VAL A 186 0.59 -20.83 7.82
C VAL A 186 -0.18 -21.55 8.94
N PRO A 187 -1.42 -21.11 9.28
CA PRO A 187 -2.20 -21.78 10.29
C PRO A 187 -2.70 -23.12 9.73
N TYR A 188 -2.48 -24.18 10.47
CA TYR A 188 -3.06 -25.48 10.19
C TYR A 188 -3.45 -26.18 11.50
N ARG A 189 -4.71 -26.52 11.61
CA ARG A 189 -5.26 -27.35 12.67
C ARG A 189 -6.45 -28.12 12.11
N GLU A 190 -6.41 -29.42 12.24
CA GLU A 190 -7.57 -30.25 11.94
C GLU A 190 -8.71 -29.90 12.91
N ALA A 191 -9.89 -29.71 12.35
CA ALA A 191 -11.11 -29.42 13.09
C ALA A 191 -12.31 -30.12 12.44
N THR A 192 -13.29 -30.46 13.24
CA THR A 192 -14.59 -30.94 12.74
C THR A 192 -15.46 -29.75 12.32
N LYS A 193 -16.59 -30.03 11.65
CA LYS A 193 -17.56 -28.96 11.29
C LYS A 193 -18.22 -28.29 12.50
N ASP A 194 -18.24 -28.96 13.63
CA ASP A 194 -18.87 -28.46 14.87
C ASP A 194 -17.89 -27.65 15.73
N GLU A 195 -16.59 -27.75 15.51
CA GLU A 195 -15.54 -26.93 16.10
C GLU A 195 -15.34 -25.63 15.31
#